data_2e89cd2cb980316deb10a0eabb4bc6d2
#
_entry.id   2e89cd2cb980316deb10a0eabb4bc6d2
#
_cell.length_a   1.000
_cell.length_b   1.000
_cell.length_c   1.000
_cell.angle_alpha   90.00
_cell.angle_beta   90.00
_cell.angle_gamma   90.00
#
_symmetry.space_group_name_H-M   'P 1'
#
loop_
_entity.id
_entity.type
_entity.pdbx_description
1 polymer ?
#
loop_
_entity_poly.entity_id
_entity_poly.type
_entity_poly.pdbx_seq_one_letter_code
_entity_poly.pdbx_strand_id
1 'polypeptide(L)'
;MMFETRPRGRRLRLLIVLLASMSLSAPALAQADPLPSWNDGAAKTAITAFVQATTSPGPKFVAPEARVATFDQDGTLWVEHPMYTQLMYSLDKVPAVVAKKPELATVEPFKTVLSADRDAIAKLSMPDLEKILAATLTGMSVDQFNDEVKKWIASAKHPRWKRPYTELAYQPMLELLKYLRANGFKTYIVTGGGQDFVRVYAQQIYGIPPEQVVGTAGGIKYGYSKTGQPTVTKEPKLLLNDNDAGKVEGIHFMIGRRPYAAFGNSTGDQQMLEYTRAGDGARLAMLVLHDDATREYAYGPARGLRDSKVGTFTQTLYDEAQIKNWVVISMKSDWKRIFTFEP
;
A
#
# COMPACT_ATOMS: atom_id res chain seq x y z
N MET A 1 98.45 9.28 42.48
CA MET A 1 97.83 10.63 42.64
C MET A 1 96.38 10.54 42.24
N MET A 2 95.52 10.50 43.23
CA MET A 2 94.07 10.38 43.10
C MET A 2 93.44 11.69 42.78
N PHE A 3 92.45 11.74 41.89
CA PHE A 3 91.47 12.79 41.85
C PHE A 3 90.09 12.16 41.68
N GLU A 4 89.30 12.26 42.76
CA GLU A 4 87.88 11.97 42.79
C GLU A 4 87.08 13.03 42.05
N THR A 5 86.16 12.59 41.26
CA THR A 5 85.09 13.48 40.75
C THR A 5 83.75 12.93 41.11
N ARG A 6 82.97 13.61 41.94
CA ARG A 6 81.58 13.37 42.34
C ARG A 6 80.65 13.67 41.20
N PRO A 7 79.56 12.90 40.97
CA PRO A 7 78.54 13.25 40.02
C PRO A 7 77.41 14.14 40.68
N ARG A 8 77.07 15.21 39.97
CA ARG A 8 75.95 16.09 40.31
C ARG A 8 74.63 15.42 39.93
N GLY A 9 73.75 15.17 40.93
CA GLY A 9 72.38 14.71 40.72
C GLY A 9 71.48 15.71 40.03
N ARG A 10 70.95 15.35 38.91
CA ARG A 10 69.82 16.05 38.22
C ARG A 10 68.51 15.56 38.79
N ARG A 11 67.84 16.42 39.53
CA ARG A 11 66.43 16.23 39.96
C ARG A 11 65.49 16.40 38.77
N LEU A 12 64.97 15.30 38.25
CA LEU A 12 63.94 15.25 37.25
C LEU A 12 62.61 15.60 37.90
N ARG A 13 62.04 16.81 37.62
CA ARG A 13 60.72 17.23 38.05
C ARG A 13 59.70 16.56 37.11
N LEU A 14 58.99 15.56 37.63
CA LEU A 14 57.87 14.96 36.93
C LEU A 14 56.70 15.94 36.92
N LEU A 15 56.40 16.52 35.73
CA LEU A 15 55.20 17.35 35.50
C LEU A 15 54.06 16.38 35.18
N ILE A 16 53.17 16.15 36.14
CA ILE A 16 51.92 15.39 35.91
C ILE A 16 50.96 16.37 35.24
N VAL A 17 50.78 16.23 33.91
CA VAL A 17 49.72 16.89 33.17
C VAL A 17 48.44 16.13 33.36
N LEU A 18 47.52 16.63 34.19
CA LEU A 18 46.13 16.14 34.32
C LEU A 18 45.37 16.52 33.05
N LEU A 19 45.21 15.65 32.08
CA LEU A 19 44.24 15.82 31.00
C LEU A 19 42.84 15.59 31.57
N ALA A 20 42.16 16.69 31.85
CA ALA A 20 40.72 16.67 32.12
C ALA A 20 40.01 16.36 30.80
N SER A 21 39.59 15.09 30.59
CA SER A 21 38.70 14.68 29.50
C SER A 21 37.33 15.30 29.75
N MET A 22 37.05 16.46 29.18
CA MET A 22 35.71 17.00 29.02
C MET A 22 34.96 16.10 28.03
N SER A 23 34.18 15.14 28.53
CA SER A 23 33.20 14.43 27.75
C SER A 23 32.12 15.43 27.29
N LEU A 24 32.24 15.96 26.08
CA LEU A 24 31.15 16.66 25.41
C LEU A 24 30.04 15.63 25.18
N SER A 25 29.06 15.59 26.07
CA SER A 25 27.78 14.95 25.82
C SER A 25 27.11 15.75 24.72
N ALA A 26 27.26 15.31 23.47
CA ALA A 26 26.43 15.82 22.38
C ALA A 26 24.96 15.59 22.77
N PRO A 27 24.08 16.61 22.69
CA PRO A 27 22.66 16.39 22.91
C PRO A 27 22.22 15.34 21.89
N ALA A 28 21.68 14.21 22.38
CA ALA A 28 20.99 13.25 21.53
C ALA A 28 19.84 14.04 20.89
N LEU A 29 19.98 14.37 19.59
CA LEU A 29 18.86 14.87 18.82
C LEU A 29 17.77 13.82 18.95
N ALA A 30 16.70 14.15 19.64
CA ALA A 30 15.53 13.28 19.73
C ALA A 30 15.15 12.91 18.31
N GLN A 31 15.25 11.64 17.95
CA GLN A 31 14.92 11.16 16.63
C GLN A 31 13.44 11.50 16.40
N ALA A 32 13.15 12.28 15.37
CA ALA A 32 11.79 12.67 15.06
C ALA A 32 10.91 11.42 14.92
N ASP A 33 9.69 11.48 15.46
CA ASP A 33 8.73 10.38 15.37
C ASP A 33 8.53 9.98 13.88
N PRO A 34 8.84 8.74 13.50
CA PRO A 34 8.70 8.31 12.10
C PRO A 34 7.24 8.14 11.66
N LEU A 35 6.30 8.13 12.61
CA LEU A 35 4.86 7.88 12.42
C LEU A 35 4.02 8.98 13.10
N PRO A 36 4.21 10.26 12.75
CA PRO A 36 3.60 11.37 13.47
C PRO A 36 2.07 11.44 13.35
N SER A 37 1.49 10.87 12.28
CA SER A 37 0.03 10.78 12.10
C SER A 37 -0.61 9.58 12.81
N TRP A 38 0.16 8.78 13.52
CA TRP A 38 -0.33 7.70 14.37
C TRP A 38 -0.44 8.16 15.83
N ASN A 39 -1.53 7.76 16.48
CA ASN A 39 -1.62 7.86 17.94
C ASN A 39 -0.68 6.85 18.60
N ASP A 40 -0.16 7.21 19.77
CA ASP A 40 0.55 6.25 20.60
C ASP A 40 -0.43 5.18 21.08
N GLY A 41 -0.14 3.92 20.80
CA GLY A 41 -1.05 2.81 21.08
C GLY A 41 -0.49 1.48 20.57
N ALA A 42 -1.33 0.45 20.62
CA ALA A 42 -0.94 -0.92 20.26
C ALA A 42 -0.49 -1.04 18.79
N ALA A 43 -1.18 -0.38 17.87
CA ALA A 43 -0.86 -0.44 16.45
C ALA A 43 0.51 0.17 16.14
N LYS A 44 0.79 1.40 16.59
CA LYS A 44 2.09 2.06 16.41
C LYS A 44 3.21 1.29 17.11
N THR A 45 2.96 0.77 18.32
CA THR A 45 3.92 -0.05 19.07
C THR A 45 4.25 -1.34 18.31
N ALA A 46 3.26 -2.03 17.75
CA ALA A 46 3.47 -3.24 16.96
C ALA A 46 4.37 -3.00 15.74
N ILE A 47 4.13 -1.89 15.02
CA ILE A 47 4.94 -1.49 13.85
C ILE A 47 6.39 -1.24 14.28
N THR A 48 6.62 -0.39 15.28
CA THR A 48 7.96 0.00 15.71
C THR A 48 8.74 -1.17 16.30
N ALA A 49 8.08 -2.00 17.13
CA ALA A 49 8.67 -3.20 17.69
C ALA A 49 9.02 -4.25 16.61
N PHE A 50 8.16 -4.43 15.60
CA PHE A 50 8.46 -5.30 14.45
C PHE A 50 9.68 -4.81 13.67
N VAL A 51 9.73 -3.52 13.32
CA VAL A 51 10.86 -2.95 12.60
C VAL A 51 12.13 -3.10 13.43
N GLN A 52 12.12 -2.75 14.71
CA GLN A 52 13.28 -2.92 15.59
C GLN A 52 13.73 -4.37 15.66
N ALA A 53 12.81 -5.32 15.85
CA ALA A 53 13.15 -6.75 15.95
C ALA A 53 13.78 -7.31 14.67
N THR A 54 13.32 -6.85 13.49
CA THR A 54 13.78 -7.34 12.19
C THR A 54 15.03 -6.64 11.67
N THR A 55 15.38 -5.46 12.20
CA THR A 55 16.52 -4.66 11.73
C THR A 55 17.69 -4.63 12.68
N SER A 56 17.49 -4.91 13.97
CA SER A 56 18.57 -4.97 14.97
C SER A 56 19.19 -6.36 15.03
N PRO A 57 20.52 -6.47 15.30
CA PRO A 57 21.18 -7.76 15.50
C PRO A 57 20.47 -8.59 16.58
N GLY A 58 20.23 -9.87 16.28
CA GLY A 58 19.56 -10.79 17.20
C GLY A 58 18.84 -11.93 16.50
N PRO A 59 18.13 -12.80 17.23
CA PRO A 59 17.51 -14.01 16.68
C PRO A 59 16.34 -13.73 15.70
N LYS A 60 15.83 -12.50 15.68
CA LYS A 60 14.75 -12.06 14.78
C LYS A 60 15.24 -11.16 13.63
N PHE A 61 16.56 -10.95 13.53
CA PHE A 61 17.13 -10.15 12.46
C PHE A 61 16.81 -10.75 11.09
N VAL A 62 16.45 -9.88 10.18
CA VAL A 62 16.17 -10.21 8.78
C VAL A 62 17.17 -9.47 7.90
N ALA A 63 17.87 -10.17 7.04
CA ALA A 63 18.79 -9.54 6.09
C ALA A 63 18.04 -8.58 5.15
N PRO A 64 18.61 -7.41 4.79
CA PRO A 64 17.91 -6.38 4.03
C PRO A 64 17.26 -6.87 2.73
N GLU A 65 17.93 -7.78 2.01
CA GLU A 65 17.44 -8.36 0.75
C GLU A 65 16.21 -9.25 0.93
N ALA A 66 15.94 -9.72 2.15
CA ALA A 66 14.77 -10.54 2.49
C ALA A 66 13.60 -9.72 3.05
N ARG A 67 13.81 -8.43 3.39
CA ARG A 67 12.78 -7.57 3.98
C ARG A 67 11.75 -7.17 2.94
N VAL A 68 10.63 -7.88 2.88
CA VAL A 68 9.50 -7.62 2.01
C VAL A 68 8.27 -7.29 2.85
N ALA A 69 7.57 -6.21 2.50
CA ALA A 69 6.28 -5.83 3.04
C ALA A 69 5.27 -5.66 1.90
N THR A 70 4.08 -6.22 2.05
CA THR A 70 2.99 -6.17 1.06
C THR A 70 1.82 -5.39 1.61
N PHE A 71 1.17 -4.63 0.73
CA PHE A 71 0.04 -3.76 1.05
C PHE A 71 -1.06 -4.01 0.03
N ASP A 72 -2.27 -4.27 0.48
CA ASP A 72 -3.41 -3.98 -0.36
C ASP A 72 -3.49 -2.48 -0.65
N GLN A 73 -4.27 -2.07 -1.66
CA GLN A 73 -4.33 -0.68 -2.08
C GLN A 73 -5.65 -0.02 -1.67
N ASP A 74 -6.76 -0.45 -2.26
CA ASP A 74 -8.08 0.14 -2.01
C ASP A 74 -8.50 -0.16 -0.56
N GLY A 75 -8.84 0.87 0.21
CA GLY A 75 -9.15 0.76 1.65
C GLY A 75 -7.95 0.55 2.58
N THR A 76 -6.76 0.28 2.04
CA THR A 76 -5.53 0.11 2.84
C THR A 76 -4.58 1.29 2.69
N LEU A 77 -4.29 1.71 1.47
CA LEU A 77 -3.38 2.83 1.18
C LEU A 77 -4.12 4.12 0.80
N TRP A 78 -5.32 4.01 0.29
CA TRP A 78 -6.21 5.12 -0.06
C TRP A 78 -7.68 4.73 0.04
N VAL A 79 -8.58 5.68 -0.23
CA VAL A 79 -10.04 5.48 -0.18
C VAL A 79 -10.52 4.44 -1.20
N GLU A 80 -11.55 3.69 -0.82
CA GLU A 80 -12.24 2.76 -1.71
C GLU A 80 -13.75 3.03 -1.84
N HIS A 81 -14.35 3.77 -0.89
CA HIS A 81 -15.75 4.16 -0.91
C HIS A 81 -15.99 5.47 -1.65
N PRO A 82 -17.18 5.66 -2.27
CA PRO A 82 -18.33 4.74 -2.30
C PRO A 82 -18.17 3.57 -3.28
N MET A 83 -17.12 3.56 -4.09
CA MET A 83 -16.83 2.57 -5.13
C MET A 83 -15.35 2.63 -5.50
N TYR A 84 -14.76 1.48 -5.81
CA TYR A 84 -13.36 1.38 -6.22
C TYR A 84 -13.01 2.35 -7.34
N THR A 85 -11.88 3.02 -7.22
CA THR A 85 -11.44 4.08 -8.15
C THR A 85 -11.34 3.58 -9.60
N GLN A 86 -10.86 2.35 -9.81
CA GLN A 86 -10.80 1.76 -11.15
C GLN A 86 -12.19 1.56 -11.75
N LEU A 87 -13.17 1.21 -10.94
CA LEU A 87 -14.54 1.06 -11.41
C LEU A 87 -15.14 2.41 -11.79
N MET A 88 -14.87 3.47 -11.02
CA MET A 88 -15.24 4.84 -11.41
C MET A 88 -14.63 5.24 -12.76
N TYR A 89 -13.34 4.94 -12.97
CA TYR A 89 -12.70 5.12 -14.27
C TYR A 89 -13.45 4.39 -15.39
N SER A 90 -13.80 3.13 -15.18
CA SER A 90 -14.47 2.32 -16.20
C SER A 90 -15.89 2.83 -16.50
N LEU A 91 -16.64 3.25 -15.49
CA LEU A 91 -17.96 3.87 -15.69
C LEU A 91 -17.87 5.16 -16.52
N ASP A 92 -16.90 6.02 -16.21
CA ASP A 92 -16.66 7.26 -16.95
C ASP A 92 -16.23 7.01 -18.41
N LYS A 93 -15.67 5.83 -18.71
CA LYS A 93 -15.28 5.44 -20.07
C LYS A 93 -16.42 4.89 -20.93
N VAL A 94 -17.52 4.43 -20.35
CA VAL A 94 -18.63 3.82 -21.09
C VAL A 94 -19.12 4.68 -22.25
N PRO A 95 -19.35 5.99 -22.12
CA PRO A 95 -19.79 6.82 -23.25
C PRO A 95 -18.82 6.77 -24.45
N ALA A 96 -17.52 6.78 -24.18
CA ALA A 96 -16.50 6.71 -25.24
C ALA A 96 -16.42 5.33 -25.89
N VAL A 97 -16.69 4.25 -25.14
CA VAL A 97 -16.78 2.90 -25.69
C VAL A 97 -18.02 2.76 -26.56
N VAL A 98 -19.17 3.25 -26.10
CA VAL A 98 -20.43 3.21 -26.87
C VAL A 98 -20.35 4.08 -28.13
N ALA A 99 -19.64 5.20 -28.11
CA ALA A 99 -19.42 6.01 -29.32
C ALA A 99 -18.66 5.23 -30.41
N LYS A 100 -17.79 4.27 -30.04
CA LYS A 100 -17.09 3.36 -30.97
C LYS A 100 -17.87 2.10 -31.34
N LYS A 101 -18.84 1.71 -30.49
CA LYS A 101 -19.68 0.52 -30.60
C LYS A 101 -21.13 0.87 -30.28
N PRO A 102 -21.85 1.56 -31.22
CA PRO A 102 -23.20 2.09 -30.96
C PRO A 102 -24.24 1.04 -30.56
N GLU A 103 -24.04 -0.21 -30.97
CA GLU A 103 -24.89 -1.33 -30.60
C GLU A 103 -24.96 -1.58 -29.10
N LEU A 104 -23.95 -1.15 -28.33
CA LEU A 104 -23.95 -1.28 -26.87
C LEU A 104 -24.89 -0.30 -26.16
N ALA A 105 -25.35 0.76 -26.84
CA ALA A 105 -26.22 1.78 -26.23
C ALA A 105 -27.55 1.22 -25.67
N THR A 106 -28.04 0.13 -26.25
CA THR A 106 -29.30 -0.53 -25.87
C THR A 106 -29.12 -1.81 -25.04
N VAL A 107 -27.86 -2.18 -24.79
CA VAL A 107 -27.50 -3.43 -24.08
C VAL A 107 -27.13 -3.16 -22.63
N GLU A 108 -27.63 -3.95 -21.69
CA GLU A 108 -27.19 -3.89 -20.30
C GLU A 108 -25.79 -4.52 -20.14
N PRO A 109 -24.95 -3.94 -19.28
CA PRO A 109 -25.18 -2.81 -18.35
C PRO A 109 -24.92 -1.42 -18.94
N PHE A 110 -24.49 -1.30 -20.18
CA PHE A 110 -24.08 -0.02 -20.80
C PHE A 110 -25.24 0.98 -20.85
N LYS A 111 -26.46 0.49 -21.16
CA LYS A 111 -27.68 1.30 -21.14
C LYS A 111 -27.93 1.94 -19.78
N THR A 112 -27.80 1.16 -18.69
CA THR A 112 -27.93 1.67 -17.32
C THR A 112 -26.90 2.74 -17.01
N VAL A 113 -25.63 2.55 -17.40
CA VAL A 113 -24.58 3.56 -17.17
C VAL A 113 -24.86 4.84 -17.96
N LEU A 114 -25.30 4.74 -19.22
CA LEU A 114 -25.64 5.88 -20.06
C LEU A 114 -26.83 6.68 -19.53
N SER A 115 -27.74 6.07 -18.78
CA SER A 115 -28.87 6.79 -18.16
C SER A 115 -28.44 7.78 -17.08
N ALA A 116 -27.22 7.66 -16.57
CA ALA A 116 -26.68 8.42 -15.44
C ALA A 116 -27.52 8.31 -14.14
N ASP A 117 -28.41 7.31 -14.06
CA ASP A 117 -29.17 7.00 -12.86
C ASP A 117 -28.26 6.32 -11.83
N ARG A 118 -27.88 7.08 -10.79
CA ARG A 118 -26.96 6.62 -9.74
C ARG A 118 -27.51 5.44 -8.95
N ASP A 119 -28.81 5.39 -8.72
CA ASP A 119 -29.43 4.31 -7.95
C ASP A 119 -29.47 3.01 -8.77
N ALA A 120 -29.67 3.10 -10.08
CA ALA A 120 -29.59 1.98 -11.00
C ALA A 120 -28.13 1.48 -11.14
N ILE A 121 -27.16 2.38 -11.27
CA ILE A 121 -25.73 2.06 -11.34
C ILE A 121 -25.26 1.36 -10.05
N ALA A 122 -25.70 1.83 -8.88
CA ALA A 122 -25.36 1.21 -7.59
C ALA A 122 -25.92 -0.21 -7.41
N LYS A 123 -26.91 -0.60 -8.22
CA LYS A 123 -27.53 -1.93 -8.21
C LYS A 123 -26.92 -2.90 -9.22
N LEU A 124 -25.95 -2.46 -10.04
CA LEU A 124 -25.27 -3.33 -10.99
C LEU A 124 -24.69 -4.55 -10.30
N SER A 125 -24.86 -5.70 -10.91
CA SER A 125 -24.30 -6.98 -10.42
C SER A 125 -22.80 -7.08 -10.71
N MET A 126 -22.09 -7.97 -10.03
CA MET A 126 -20.68 -8.25 -10.34
C MET A 126 -20.45 -8.64 -11.81
N PRO A 127 -21.27 -9.53 -12.43
CA PRO A 127 -21.15 -9.83 -13.85
C PRO A 127 -21.36 -8.60 -14.76
N ASP A 128 -22.19 -7.63 -14.35
CA ASP A 128 -22.35 -6.39 -15.11
C ASP A 128 -21.11 -5.51 -15.03
N LEU A 129 -20.54 -5.38 -13.85
CA LEU A 129 -19.28 -4.65 -13.64
C LEU A 129 -18.13 -5.29 -14.42
N GLU A 130 -18.02 -6.61 -14.44
CA GLU A 130 -17.03 -7.35 -15.24
C GLU A 130 -17.17 -7.07 -16.74
N LYS A 131 -18.41 -7.02 -17.28
CA LYS A 131 -18.64 -6.63 -18.69
C LYS A 131 -18.16 -5.21 -18.98
N ILE A 132 -18.43 -4.26 -18.06
CA ILE A 132 -17.96 -2.88 -18.19
C ILE A 132 -16.42 -2.85 -18.18
N LEU A 133 -15.78 -3.51 -17.22
CA LEU A 133 -14.33 -3.61 -17.14
C LEU A 133 -13.73 -4.21 -18.42
N ALA A 134 -14.27 -5.34 -18.89
CA ALA A 134 -13.81 -5.98 -20.12
C ALA A 134 -13.91 -5.04 -21.33
N ALA A 135 -14.99 -4.29 -21.47
CA ALA A 135 -15.19 -3.37 -22.58
C ALA A 135 -14.30 -2.12 -22.54
N THR A 136 -13.97 -1.65 -21.35
CA THR A 136 -13.23 -0.40 -21.13
C THR A 136 -11.71 -0.58 -21.00
N LEU A 137 -11.25 -1.76 -20.60
CA LEU A 137 -9.83 -2.02 -20.32
C LEU A 137 -9.10 -2.82 -21.42
N THR A 138 -9.78 -3.22 -22.49
CA THR A 138 -9.20 -4.10 -23.51
C THR A 138 -9.28 -3.50 -24.91
N GLY A 139 -8.58 -4.14 -25.87
CA GLY A 139 -8.61 -3.74 -27.28
C GLY A 139 -7.74 -2.54 -27.62
N MET A 140 -6.88 -2.07 -26.71
CA MET A 140 -5.92 -0.99 -26.91
C MET A 140 -4.51 -1.44 -26.51
N SER A 141 -3.48 -0.72 -26.91
CA SER A 141 -2.13 -0.98 -26.40
C SER A 141 -2.02 -0.61 -24.92
N VAL A 142 -1.06 -1.23 -24.22
CA VAL A 142 -0.76 -0.89 -22.82
C VAL A 142 -0.38 0.59 -22.69
N ASP A 143 0.39 1.13 -23.64
CA ASP A 143 0.78 2.55 -23.63
C ASP A 143 -0.44 3.47 -23.76
N GLN A 144 -1.36 3.16 -24.70
CA GLN A 144 -2.61 3.91 -24.84
C GLN A 144 -3.45 3.86 -23.55
N PHE A 145 -3.56 2.68 -22.93
CA PHE A 145 -4.26 2.51 -21.67
C PHE A 145 -3.62 3.37 -20.56
N ASN A 146 -2.31 3.31 -20.43
CA ASN A 146 -1.58 4.11 -19.42
C ASN A 146 -1.79 5.61 -19.62
N ASP A 147 -1.76 6.09 -20.85
CA ASP A 147 -2.00 7.51 -21.15
C ASP A 147 -3.44 7.94 -20.85
N GLU A 148 -4.42 7.08 -21.12
CA GLU A 148 -5.82 7.33 -20.79
C GLU A 148 -6.04 7.38 -19.27
N VAL A 149 -5.46 6.44 -18.52
CA VAL A 149 -5.53 6.44 -17.05
C VAL A 149 -4.85 7.67 -16.45
N LYS A 150 -3.65 8.05 -16.95
CA LYS A 150 -2.95 9.28 -16.51
C LYS A 150 -3.82 10.52 -16.69
N LYS A 151 -4.46 10.67 -17.85
CA LYS A 151 -5.35 11.81 -18.13
C LYS A 151 -6.56 11.82 -17.20
N TRP A 152 -7.16 10.67 -16.98
CA TRP A 152 -8.34 10.55 -16.13
C TRP A 152 -8.00 10.86 -14.67
N ILE A 153 -6.98 10.21 -14.09
CA ILE A 153 -6.63 10.36 -12.67
C ILE A 153 -6.17 11.79 -12.33
N ALA A 154 -5.62 12.52 -13.31
CA ALA A 154 -5.21 13.91 -13.14
C ALA A 154 -6.40 14.87 -12.97
N SER A 155 -7.60 14.50 -13.43
CA SER A 155 -8.80 15.36 -13.42
C SER A 155 -9.94 14.80 -12.57
N ALA A 156 -9.97 13.48 -12.36
CA ALA A 156 -11.04 12.81 -11.63
C ALA A 156 -11.05 13.22 -10.14
N LYS A 157 -12.26 13.57 -9.67
CA LYS A 157 -12.45 14.02 -8.29
C LYS A 157 -13.41 13.10 -7.55
N HIS A 158 -13.04 12.79 -6.33
CA HIS A 158 -13.86 11.99 -5.44
C HIS A 158 -15.20 12.71 -5.12
N PRO A 159 -16.33 12.00 -5.13
CA PRO A 159 -17.66 12.63 -4.97
C PRO A 159 -17.88 13.29 -3.60
N ARG A 160 -17.28 12.80 -2.52
CA ARG A 160 -17.42 13.35 -1.17
C ARG A 160 -16.55 14.59 -0.97
N TRP A 161 -15.24 14.49 -1.18
CA TRP A 161 -14.29 15.56 -0.85
C TRP A 161 -14.09 16.57 -1.99
N LYS A 162 -14.56 16.25 -3.23
CA LYS A 162 -14.33 17.07 -4.44
C LYS A 162 -12.85 17.32 -4.75
N ARG A 163 -11.98 16.47 -4.18
CA ARG A 163 -10.51 16.48 -4.37
C ARG A 163 -10.09 15.41 -5.37
N PRO A 164 -8.95 15.58 -6.04
CA PRO A 164 -8.35 14.52 -6.84
C PRO A 164 -8.19 13.22 -6.03
N TYR A 165 -8.42 12.06 -6.65
CA TYR A 165 -8.18 10.78 -5.98
C TYR A 165 -6.75 10.64 -5.48
N THR A 166 -5.77 11.24 -6.19
CA THR A 166 -4.35 11.24 -5.80
C THR A 166 -4.06 11.94 -4.47
N GLU A 167 -4.97 12.76 -3.96
CA GLU A 167 -4.86 13.42 -2.65
C GLU A 167 -5.53 12.61 -1.51
N LEU A 168 -6.14 11.47 -1.83
CA LEU A 168 -6.91 10.68 -0.88
C LEU A 168 -6.17 9.43 -0.40
N ALA A 169 -4.83 9.43 -0.53
CA ALA A 169 -3.99 8.45 0.14
C ALA A 169 -3.98 8.70 1.66
N TYR A 170 -4.00 7.63 2.44
CA TYR A 170 -3.99 7.72 3.89
C TYR A 170 -2.60 8.13 4.40
N GLN A 171 -2.53 9.29 5.02
CA GLN A 171 -1.28 9.86 5.52
C GLN A 171 -0.52 8.91 6.46
N PRO A 172 -1.16 8.23 7.43
CA PRO A 172 -0.47 7.27 8.28
C PRO A 172 0.19 6.13 7.48
N MET A 173 -0.45 5.67 6.42
CA MET A 173 0.09 4.60 5.59
C MET A 173 1.24 5.08 4.69
N LEU A 174 1.21 6.33 4.23
CA LEU A 174 2.35 6.95 3.53
C LEU A 174 3.58 7.06 4.46
N GLU A 175 3.38 7.43 5.71
CA GLU A 175 4.43 7.45 6.73
C GLU A 175 4.99 6.05 7.00
N LEU A 176 4.12 5.06 7.12
CA LEU A 176 4.49 3.66 7.30
C LEU A 176 5.33 3.12 6.13
N LEU A 177 4.92 3.39 4.89
CA LEU A 177 5.69 3.03 3.69
C LEU A 177 7.08 3.67 3.73
N LYS A 178 7.16 4.96 4.06
CA LYS A 178 8.44 5.69 4.19
C LYS A 178 9.31 5.09 5.30
N TYR A 179 8.72 4.80 6.47
CA TYR A 179 9.41 4.24 7.61
C TYR A 179 9.98 2.85 7.32
N LEU A 180 9.19 1.97 6.69
CA LEU A 180 9.65 0.64 6.29
C LEU A 180 10.80 0.72 5.29
N ARG A 181 10.69 1.56 4.25
CA ARG A 181 11.77 1.75 3.27
C ARG A 181 13.05 2.31 3.89
N ALA A 182 12.94 3.28 4.81
CA ALA A 182 14.08 3.80 5.56
C ALA A 182 14.78 2.72 6.40
N ASN A 183 14.08 1.64 6.73
CA ASN A 183 14.59 0.48 7.45
C ASN A 183 14.91 -0.72 6.52
N GLY A 184 15.08 -0.47 5.21
CA GLY A 184 15.55 -1.45 4.23
C GLY A 184 14.48 -2.44 3.75
N PHE A 185 13.20 -2.19 4.01
CA PHE A 185 12.12 -3.01 3.44
C PHE A 185 11.82 -2.61 2.00
N LYS A 186 11.62 -3.60 1.13
CA LYS A 186 10.97 -3.43 -0.16
C LYS A 186 9.45 -3.47 0.06
N THR A 187 8.75 -2.43 -0.40
CA THR A 187 7.30 -2.30 -0.24
C THR A 187 6.61 -2.61 -1.55
N TYR A 188 5.66 -3.53 -1.55
CA TYR A 188 4.89 -3.96 -2.72
C TYR A 188 3.41 -3.65 -2.51
N ILE A 189 2.73 -3.24 -3.57
CA ILE A 189 1.26 -3.31 -3.63
C ILE A 189 0.88 -4.70 -4.09
N VAL A 190 -0.14 -5.31 -3.44
CA VAL A 190 -0.75 -6.59 -3.82
C VAL A 190 -2.27 -6.39 -3.78
N THR A 191 -2.90 -6.19 -4.94
CA THR A 191 -4.26 -5.65 -5.04
C THR A 191 -5.19 -6.45 -5.94
N GLY A 192 -6.44 -6.60 -5.51
CA GLY A 192 -7.52 -7.09 -6.39
C GLY A 192 -7.81 -6.18 -7.58
N GLY A 193 -7.39 -4.92 -7.53
CA GLY A 193 -7.45 -3.98 -8.65
C GLY A 193 -6.53 -4.35 -9.81
N GLY A 194 -6.79 -3.79 -11.00
CA GLY A 194 -5.99 -4.06 -12.19
C GLY A 194 -4.56 -3.57 -12.07
N GLN A 195 -3.60 -4.48 -12.22
CA GLN A 195 -2.17 -4.21 -12.11
C GLN A 195 -1.72 -3.00 -12.95
N ASP A 196 -2.10 -2.97 -14.23
CA ASP A 196 -1.73 -1.87 -15.13
C ASP A 196 -2.33 -0.53 -14.71
N PHE A 197 -3.55 -0.52 -14.15
CA PHE A 197 -4.19 0.69 -13.66
C PHE A 197 -3.43 1.30 -12.49
N VAL A 198 -3.07 0.48 -11.51
CA VAL A 198 -2.36 0.91 -10.29
C VAL A 198 -0.93 1.34 -10.62
N ARG A 199 -0.25 0.67 -11.54
CA ARG A 199 1.11 1.02 -12.00
C ARG A 199 1.25 2.44 -12.52
N VAL A 200 0.17 3.02 -13.06
CA VAL A 200 0.19 4.38 -13.62
C VAL A 200 0.52 5.45 -12.58
N TYR A 201 0.08 5.27 -11.35
CA TYR A 201 0.18 6.31 -10.31
C TYR A 201 0.90 5.87 -9.03
N ALA A 202 1.19 4.58 -8.87
CA ALA A 202 1.77 4.05 -7.62
C ALA A 202 3.10 4.73 -7.23
N GLN A 203 3.97 4.99 -8.22
CA GLN A 203 5.25 5.67 -7.98
C GLN A 203 5.05 7.10 -7.47
N GLN A 204 4.11 7.83 -8.07
CA GLN A 204 3.87 9.22 -7.71
C GLN A 204 3.23 9.36 -6.32
N ILE A 205 2.26 8.49 -5.99
CA ILE A 205 1.47 8.61 -4.76
C ILE A 205 2.18 7.94 -3.59
N TYR A 206 2.68 6.72 -3.79
CA TYR A 206 3.19 5.87 -2.71
C TYR A 206 4.71 5.72 -2.70
N GLY A 207 5.39 6.19 -3.76
CA GLY A 207 6.81 5.93 -3.97
C GLY A 207 7.11 4.45 -4.25
N ILE A 208 6.13 3.69 -4.75
CA ILE A 208 6.25 2.27 -5.11
C ILE A 208 6.37 2.18 -6.63
N PRO A 209 7.51 1.72 -7.18
CA PRO A 209 7.72 1.67 -8.61
C PRO A 209 6.84 0.60 -9.27
N PRO A 210 6.53 0.71 -10.58
CA PRO A 210 5.57 -0.15 -11.26
C PRO A 210 5.91 -1.65 -11.20
N GLU A 211 7.17 -2.02 -11.15
CA GLU A 211 7.61 -3.41 -10.98
C GLU A 211 7.34 -3.98 -9.58
N GLN A 212 7.01 -3.14 -8.60
CA GLN A 212 6.60 -3.53 -7.25
C GLN A 212 5.07 -3.50 -7.07
N VAL A 213 4.30 -3.43 -8.14
CA VAL A 213 2.85 -3.55 -8.14
C VAL A 213 2.46 -4.92 -8.69
N VAL A 214 1.89 -5.74 -7.83
CA VAL A 214 1.20 -7.00 -8.13
C VAL A 214 -0.29 -6.73 -8.09
N GLY A 215 -1.04 -7.22 -9.05
CA GLY A 215 -2.48 -6.98 -9.11
C GLY A 215 -3.15 -7.90 -10.12
N THR A 216 -4.47 -7.81 -10.17
CA THR A 216 -5.25 -8.55 -11.16
C THR A 216 -4.72 -8.26 -12.56
N ALA A 217 -4.23 -9.30 -13.23
CA ALA A 217 -3.56 -9.21 -14.52
C ALA A 217 -4.46 -9.71 -15.64
N GLY A 218 -4.68 -8.85 -16.64
CA GLY A 218 -5.35 -9.20 -17.89
C GLY A 218 -4.39 -9.81 -18.91
N GLY A 219 -4.94 -10.49 -19.91
CA GLY A 219 -4.19 -10.99 -21.06
C GLY A 219 -3.54 -9.86 -21.85
N ILE A 220 -2.37 -10.16 -22.35
CA ILE A 220 -1.61 -9.27 -23.21
C ILE A 220 -1.08 -10.03 -24.41
N LYS A 221 -0.97 -9.35 -25.56
CA LYS A 221 -0.44 -9.92 -26.78
C LYS A 221 0.63 -9.00 -27.38
N TYR A 222 1.81 -9.56 -27.60
CA TYR A 222 2.86 -8.88 -28.36
C TYR A 222 2.48 -8.83 -29.84
N GLY A 223 2.79 -7.71 -30.47
CA GLY A 223 2.53 -7.49 -31.90
C GLY A 223 3.17 -6.20 -32.40
N TYR A 224 2.67 -5.71 -33.51
CA TYR A 224 3.15 -4.47 -34.13
C TYR A 224 1.98 -3.51 -34.35
N SER A 225 2.22 -2.24 -34.13
CA SER A 225 1.28 -1.17 -34.45
C SER A 225 1.10 -1.03 -35.97
N LYS A 226 0.15 -0.22 -36.41
CA LYS A 226 -0.05 0.11 -37.85
C LYS A 226 1.18 0.76 -38.49
N THR A 227 2.06 1.34 -37.69
CA THR A 227 3.32 1.98 -38.14
C THR A 227 4.53 1.04 -38.00
N GLY A 228 4.31 -0.25 -37.73
CA GLY A 228 5.38 -1.26 -37.61
C GLY A 228 6.16 -1.21 -36.27
N GLN A 229 5.72 -0.44 -35.29
CA GLN A 229 6.38 -0.38 -33.97
C GLN A 229 5.96 -1.56 -33.08
N PRO A 230 6.90 -2.24 -32.40
CA PRO A 230 6.57 -3.25 -31.42
C PRO A 230 5.63 -2.69 -30.34
N THR A 231 4.61 -3.45 -29.97
CA THR A 231 3.62 -3.05 -28.98
C THR A 231 3.03 -4.25 -28.25
N VAL A 232 2.44 -3.99 -27.09
CA VAL A 232 1.67 -4.97 -26.31
C VAL A 232 0.23 -4.49 -26.23
N THR A 233 -0.71 -5.33 -26.69
CA THR A 233 -2.16 -5.04 -26.70
C THR A 233 -2.84 -5.81 -25.58
N LYS A 234 -3.80 -5.16 -24.91
CA LYS A 234 -4.62 -5.75 -23.85
C LYS A 234 -5.73 -6.61 -24.45
N GLU A 235 -5.85 -7.84 -23.95
CA GLU A 235 -6.87 -8.81 -24.36
C GLU A 235 -7.95 -9.00 -23.28
N PRO A 236 -9.19 -9.36 -23.66
CA PRO A 236 -10.29 -9.63 -22.72
C PRO A 236 -10.14 -11.04 -22.09
N LYS A 237 -9.01 -11.31 -21.46
CA LYS A 237 -8.67 -12.55 -20.79
C LYS A 237 -8.10 -12.26 -19.43
N LEU A 238 -8.58 -12.95 -18.40
CA LEU A 238 -8.01 -12.90 -17.06
C LEU A 238 -6.87 -13.92 -16.97
N LEU A 239 -5.69 -13.49 -16.54
CA LEU A 239 -4.52 -14.35 -16.29
C LEU A 239 -4.32 -14.62 -14.80
N LEU A 240 -4.53 -13.62 -13.97
CA LEU A 240 -4.44 -13.69 -12.51
C LEU A 240 -5.56 -12.86 -11.91
N ASN A 241 -6.38 -13.44 -11.07
CA ASN A 241 -7.26 -12.71 -10.16
C ASN A 241 -6.51 -12.53 -8.83
N ASP A 242 -5.95 -11.36 -8.59
CA ASP A 242 -5.11 -11.08 -7.41
C ASP A 242 -5.97 -10.68 -6.19
N ASN A 243 -7.02 -11.45 -5.93
CA ASN A 243 -7.88 -11.33 -4.76
C ASN A 243 -7.92 -12.65 -3.99
N ASP A 244 -8.19 -12.63 -2.71
CA ASP A 244 -8.23 -13.82 -1.85
C ASP A 244 -6.92 -14.65 -1.95
N ALA A 245 -7.01 -15.93 -2.30
CA ALA A 245 -5.86 -16.81 -2.52
C ALA A 245 -4.96 -16.32 -3.67
N GLY A 246 -5.53 -15.65 -4.65
CA GLY A 246 -4.79 -15.07 -5.77
C GLY A 246 -3.72 -14.07 -5.34
N LYS A 247 -3.91 -13.34 -4.24
CA LYS A 247 -2.85 -12.46 -3.68
C LYS A 247 -1.61 -13.26 -3.29
N VAL A 248 -1.77 -14.45 -2.74
CA VAL A 248 -0.64 -15.33 -2.38
C VAL A 248 0.04 -15.88 -3.64
N GLU A 249 -0.74 -16.25 -4.64
CA GLU A 249 -0.24 -16.71 -5.93
C GLU A 249 0.52 -15.59 -6.65
N GLY A 250 -0.02 -14.37 -6.69
CA GLY A 250 0.63 -13.19 -7.23
C GLY A 250 1.93 -12.85 -6.52
N ILE A 251 1.97 -12.91 -5.19
CA ILE A 251 3.20 -12.77 -4.39
C ILE A 251 4.24 -13.81 -4.81
N HIS A 252 3.83 -15.07 -4.97
CA HIS A 252 4.74 -16.13 -5.39
C HIS A 252 5.31 -15.88 -6.80
N PHE A 253 4.44 -15.56 -7.77
CA PHE A 253 4.85 -15.37 -9.17
C PHE A 253 5.70 -14.13 -9.39
N MET A 254 5.37 -12.99 -8.74
CA MET A 254 5.95 -11.69 -9.05
C MET A 254 7.04 -11.26 -8.06
N ILE A 255 6.94 -11.69 -6.79
CA ILE A 255 7.91 -11.32 -5.74
C ILE A 255 8.87 -12.47 -5.46
N GLY A 256 8.40 -13.73 -5.49
CA GLY A 256 9.20 -14.93 -5.24
C GLY A 256 9.63 -15.10 -3.77
N ARG A 257 9.07 -14.32 -2.84
CA ARG A 257 9.41 -14.35 -1.42
C ARG A 257 8.16 -14.16 -0.56
N ARG A 258 8.08 -14.90 0.56
CA ARG A 258 7.06 -14.67 1.59
C ARG A 258 7.32 -13.34 2.29
N PRO A 259 6.33 -12.42 2.38
CA PRO A 259 6.49 -11.15 3.06
C PRO A 259 6.75 -11.32 4.56
N TYR A 260 7.47 -10.38 5.16
CA TYR A 260 7.62 -10.28 6.61
C TYR A 260 6.53 -9.41 7.25
N ALA A 261 5.93 -8.52 6.48
CA ALA A 261 4.76 -7.75 6.91
C ALA A 261 3.71 -7.73 5.81
N ALA A 262 2.43 -7.75 6.17
CA ALA A 262 1.30 -7.60 5.27
C ALA A 262 0.23 -6.70 5.89
N PHE A 263 -0.38 -5.87 5.05
CA PHE A 263 -1.39 -4.89 5.42
C PHE A 263 -2.57 -4.98 4.46
N GLY A 264 -3.77 -5.02 5.01
CA GLY A 264 -5.01 -5.10 4.25
C GLY A 264 -6.16 -4.45 5.03
N ASN A 265 -7.39 -4.55 4.52
CA ASN A 265 -8.58 -4.02 5.19
C ASN A 265 -9.83 -4.89 5.04
N SER A 266 -9.77 -5.95 4.27
CA SER A 266 -10.97 -6.71 3.89
C SER A 266 -10.74 -8.24 3.90
N THR A 267 -11.83 -8.98 3.70
CA THR A 267 -11.78 -10.45 3.53
C THR A 267 -10.89 -10.88 2.37
N GLY A 268 -10.76 -10.05 1.33
CA GLY A 268 -9.88 -10.32 0.19
C GLY A 268 -8.39 -10.36 0.54
N ASP A 269 -8.00 -9.91 1.75
CA ASP A 269 -6.62 -9.87 2.23
C ASP A 269 -6.26 -11.02 3.16
N GLN A 270 -7.27 -11.77 3.61
CA GLN A 270 -7.12 -12.79 4.65
C GLN A 270 -5.96 -13.75 4.34
N GLN A 271 -5.93 -14.33 3.15
CA GLN A 271 -4.91 -15.31 2.77
C GLN A 271 -3.50 -14.70 2.67
N MET A 272 -3.38 -13.45 2.24
CA MET A 272 -2.09 -12.72 2.24
C MET A 272 -1.56 -12.54 3.67
N LEU A 273 -2.43 -12.20 4.62
CA LEU A 273 -2.09 -12.04 6.04
C LEU A 273 -1.71 -13.38 6.67
N GLU A 274 -2.49 -14.43 6.42
CA GLU A 274 -2.20 -15.81 6.86
C GLU A 274 -0.86 -16.30 6.32
N TYR A 275 -0.65 -16.15 5.00
CA TYR A 275 0.58 -16.56 4.35
C TYR A 275 1.79 -15.84 4.97
N THR A 276 1.68 -14.55 5.22
CA THR A 276 2.74 -13.76 5.86
C THR A 276 3.02 -14.28 7.27
N ARG A 277 1.99 -14.51 8.08
CA ARG A 277 2.14 -14.95 9.49
C ARG A 277 2.65 -16.38 9.64
N ALA A 278 2.39 -17.24 8.67
CA ALA A 278 2.82 -18.65 8.71
C ALA A 278 4.34 -18.85 8.48
N GLY A 279 5.10 -17.80 8.22
CA GLY A 279 6.57 -17.89 8.09
C GLY A 279 7.27 -17.80 9.43
N ASP A 280 8.54 -18.21 9.46
CA ASP A 280 9.40 -18.16 10.64
C ASP A 280 9.83 -16.73 10.99
N GLY A 281 10.25 -16.53 12.24
CA GLY A 281 10.77 -15.26 12.73
C GLY A 281 9.69 -14.22 13.09
N ALA A 282 10.09 -12.96 13.15
CA ALA A 282 9.16 -11.86 13.43
C ALA A 282 8.30 -11.58 12.19
N ARG A 283 6.99 -11.63 12.35
CA ARG A 283 6.02 -11.38 11.28
C ARG A 283 4.94 -10.42 11.76
N LEU A 284 4.50 -9.52 10.88
CA LEU A 284 3.46 -8.55 11.16
C LEU A 284 2.31 -8.69 10.16
N ALA A 285 1.08 -8.81 10.65
CA ALA A 285 -0.14 -8.76 9.85
C ALA A 285 -1.08 -7.73 10.48
N MET A 286 -1.56 -6.80 9.67
CA MET A 286 -2.42 -5.70 10.14
C MET A 286 -3.61 -5.51 9.20
N LEU A 287 -4.77 -5.18 9.79
CA LEU A 287 -6.02 -4.88 9.09
C LEU A 287 -6.51 -3.50 9.47
N VAL A 288 -6.81 -2.67 8.50
CA VAL A 288 -7.43 -1.36 8.69
C VAL A 288 -8.94 -1.54 8.87
N LEU A 289 -9.47 -1.12 10.01
CA LEU A 289 -10.90 -1.04 10.29
C LEU A 289 -11.39 0.37 9.98
N HIS A 290 -12.33 0.46 9.05
CA HIS A 290 -12.96 1.72 8.66
C HIS A 290 -14.09 2.07 9.61
N ASP A 291 -13.77 2.73 10.73
CA ASP A 291 -14.69 3.04 11.83
C ASP A 291 -14.87 4.54 12.09
N ASP A 292 -14.41 5.40 11.16
CA ASP A 292 -14.53 6.87 11.28
C ASP A 292 -15.41 7.48 10.20
N ALA A 293 -16.73 7.51 10.44
CA ALA A 293 -17.70 8.12 9.52
C ALA A 293 -17.54 9.65 9.36
N THR A 294 -16.85 10.31 10.27
CA THR A 294 -16.66 11.77 10.26
C THR A 294 -15.58 12.18 9.27
N ARG A 295 -14.41 11.59 9.37
CA ARG A 295 -13.24 11.94 8.55
C ARG A 295 -13.19 11.13 7.24
N GLU A 296 -13.64 9.86 7.31
CA GLU A 296 -13.70 8.92 6.18
C GLU A 296 -15.09 8.24 6.15
N TYR A 297 -15.27 7.11 5.52
CA TYR A 297 -16.49 6.30 5.60
C TYR A 297 -16.35 5.27 6.72
N ALA A 298 -17.50 4.88 7.34
CA ALA A 298 -17.52 3.77 8.27
C ALA A 298 -18.33 2.61 7.67
N TYR A 299 -17.70 1.47 7.50
CA TYR A 299 -18.27 0.31 6.81
C TYR A 299 -17.51 -0.98 7.13
N GLY A 300 -18.07 -2.10 6.67
CA GLY A 300 -17.68 -3.46 7.02
C GLY A 300 -18.47 -3.91 8.25
N PRO A 301 -19.13 -5.09 8.25
CA PRO A 301 -20.03 -5.48 9.33
C PRO A 301 -19.34 -5.77 10.66
N ALA A 302 -17.99 -5.83 10.70
CA ALA A 302 -17.25 -6.00 11.92
C ALA A 302 -17.62 -4.94 12.97
N ARG A 303 -17.77 -5.35 14.21
CA ARG A 303 -18.10 -4.50 15.35
C ARG A 303 -19.40 -3.69 15.21
N GLY A 304 -20.36 -4.20 14.44
CA GLY A 304 -21.65 -3.57 14.23
C GLY A 304 -21.63 -2.40 13.25
N LEU A 305 -20.58 -2.24 12.46
CA LEU A 305 -20.53 -1.26 11.38
C LEU A 305 -21.50 -1.66 10.25
N ARG A 306 -21.82 -0.69 9.38
CA ARG A 306 -22.70 -0.91 8.25
C ARG A 306 -22.10 -1.92 7.28
N ASP A 307 -22.93 -2.85 6.78
CA ASP A 307 -22.53 -3.79 5.74
C ASP A 307 -22.19 -3.06 4.42
N SER A 308 -21.21 -3.59 3.69
CA SER A 308 -20.75 -3.05 2.43
C SER A 308 -20.25 -4.15 1.51
N LYS A 309 -20.54 -4.03 0.20
CA LYS A 309 -19.96 -4.86 -0.85
C LYS A 309 -18.55 -4.39 -1.27
N VAL A 310 -18.14 -3.21 -0.84
CA VAL A 310 -16.83 -2.60 -1.09
C VAL A 310 -16.07 -2.66 0.21
N GLY A 311 -14.90 -3.26 0.24
CA GLY A 311 -14.06 -3.36 1.42
C GLY A 311 -14.71 -4.12 2.58
N THR A 312 -15.27 -5.31 2.32
CA THR A 312 -15.98 -6.09 3.34
C THR A 312 -15.03 -6.58 4.43
N PHE A 313 -15.17 -6.06 5.64
CA PHE A 313 -14.48 -6.55 6.82
C PHE A 313 -15.49 -7.21 7.77
N THR A 314 -15.63 -8.53 7.66
CA THR A 314 -16.64 -9.30 8.42
C THR A 314 -16.28 -9.40 9.91
N GLN A 315 -17.29 -9.67 10.76
CA GLN A 315 -17.04 -10.00 12.16
C GLN A 315 -16.18 -11.25 12.29
N THR A 316 -16.37 -12.25 11.43
CA THR A 316 -15.55 -13.46 11.39
C THR A 316 -14.07 -13.16 11.17
N LEU A 317 -13.74 -12.29 10.20
CA LEU A 317 -12.35 -11.86 9.96
C LEU A 317 -11.78 -11.08 11.16
N TYR A 318 -12.61 -10.25 11.79
CA TYR A 318 -12.21 -9.53 13.02
C TYR A 318 -11.86 -10.50 14.15
N ASP A 319 -12.73 -11.49 14.40
CA ASP A 319 -12.52 -12.49 15.46
C ASP A 319 -11.29 -13.35 15.18
N GLU A 320 -11.08 -13.72 13.92
CA GLU A 320 -9.89 -14.45 13.48
C GLU A 320 -8.61 -13.60 13.69
N ALA A 321 -8.64 -12.31 13.37
CA ALA A 321 -7.52 -11.41 13.63
C ALA A 321 -7.14 -11.40 15.12
N GLN A 322 -8.14 -11.41 16.03
CA GLN A 322 -7.89 -11.49 17.48
C GLN A 322 -7.25 -12.84 17.86
N ILE A 323 -7.79 -13.96 17.37
CA ILE A 323 -7.29 -15.31 17.67
C ILE A 323 -5.85 -15.48 17.16
N LYS A 324 -5.55 -14.98 15.96
CA LYS A 324 -4.24 -15.10 15.31
C LYS A 324 -3.25 -13.99 15.70
N ASN A 325 -3.62 -13.11 16.62
CA ASN A 325 -2.84 -11.96 17.06
C ASN A 325 -2.40 -11.08 15.86
N TRP A 326 -3.30 -10.84 14.89
CA TRP A 326 -3.14 -9.78 13.93
C TRP A 326 -3.55 -8.45 14.55
N VAL A 327 -2.95 -7.38 14.14
CA VAL A 327 -3.28 -6.06 14.68
C VAL A 327 -4.39 -5.43 13.85
N VAL A 328 -5.50 -5.09 14.49
CA VAL A 328 -6.55 -4.29 13.86
C VAL A 328 -6.29 -2.82 14.14
N ILE A 329 -6.15 -2.04 13.08
CA ILE A 329 -5.95 -0.59 13.10
C ILE A 329 -7.31 0.07 13.04
N SER A 330 -7.71 0.81 14.06
CA SER A 330 -8.89 1.66 14.03
C SER A 330 -8.55 3.02 13.42
N MET A 331 -9.17 3.39 12.31
CA MET A 331 -8.97 4.74 11.75
C MET A 331 -9.31 5.83 12.75
N LYS A 332 -10.34 5.61 13.57
CA LYS A 332 -10.83 6.57 14.56
C LYS A 332 -9.87 6.76 15.73
N SER A 333 -9.28 5.66 16.23
CA SER A 333 -8.51 5.69 17.48
C SER A 333 -7.00 5.72 17.23
N ASP A 334 -6.50 5.02 16.19
CA ASP A 334 -5.06 4.86 15.97
C ASP A 334 -4.48 5.93 15.05
N TRP A 335 -5.29 6.68 14.30
CA TRP A 335 -4.85 7.73 13.41
C TRP A 335 -5.22 9.12 13.91
N LYS A 336 -4.22 10.00 14.11
CA LYS A 336 -4.41 11.43 14.43
C LYS A 336 -4.98 12.17 13.22
N ARG A 337 -4.52 11.81 12.03
CA ARG A 337 -4.86 12.39 10.73
C ARG A 337 -5.06 11.26 9.74
N ILE A 338 -6.10 11.31 8.91
CA ILE A 338 -6.33 10.35 7.83
C ILE A 338 -5.71 10.87 6.54
N PHE A 339 -6.00 12.12 6.16
CA PHE A 339 -5.53 12.72 4.92
C PHE A 339 -4.56 13.86 5.15
N THR A 340 -3.70 14.14 4.16
CA THR A 340 -2.73 15.24 4.21
C THR A 340 -3.36 16.62 4.36
N PHE A 341 -4.59 16.81 3.89
CA PHE A 341 -5.32 18.09 3.93
C PHE A 341 -6.12 18.31 5.24
N GLU A 342 -6.17 17.33 6.12
CA GLU A 342 -6.72 17.53 7.46
C GLU A 342 -5.77 18.41 8.29
N PRO A 343 -6.31 19.24 9.20
CA PRO A 343 -5.52 20.13 10.04
C PRO A 343 -4.54 19.39 10.96
#